data_1588c2103af7828168861ecdf8e98b61
#
_entry.id   1588c2103af7828168861ecdf8e98b61
#
_cell.length_a   1.000
_cell.length_b   1.000
_cell.length_c   1.000
_cell.angle_alpha   90.00
_cell.angle_beta   90.00
_cell.angle_gamma   90.00
#
_symmetry.space_group_name_H-M   'P 1'
#
loop_
_entity.id
_entity.type
_entity.pdbx_description
1 polymer ?
#
loop_
_entity_poly.entity_id
_entity_poly.type
_entity_poly.pdbx_seq_one_letter_code
_entity_poly.pdbx_strand_id
1 'polypeptide(L)'
;MASLGSGRSRRDAARLLDTAADLGITFVDTADTYGSTAAERWLGEVMQGRQDRFAVATKCGLARADLPGPLRPLNQPAKKILQRAGQQHHLGAGHVRRSIDASLKRLRRERIEIYFLHSPPRGIEQRDDLFEVLNEARSAGKIGEFGISSRDLGVISEVARVRRCKVAQTAVNPLTTDALRSFLKSADETRTVELIGNRVFIGAVVLSKAAPKGSSLAVADLQRRLDSLSAERGLSKAHLLLRHAAAVPHVRVVLTGTGNPVHLMDNAAALATPPKPEDLLT
;
A
#
# COMPACT_ATOMS: atom_id res chain seq x y z
N MET A 1 1.36 5.23 -5.34
CA MET A 1 2.21 6.39 -5.78
C MET A 1 3.72 6.11 -5.85
N ALA A 2 4.16 4.86 -5.83
CA ALA A 2 5.59 4.49 -5.88
C ALA A 2 6.33 4.99 -7.15
N SER A 3 5.62 5.25 -8.23
CA SER A 3 6.17 5.73 -9.51
C SER A 3 6.16 7.26 -9.67
N LEU A 4 5.65 8.01 -8.68
CA LEU A 4 5.78 9.47 -8.68
C LEU A 4 7.27 9.84 -8.53
N GLY A 5 7.78 10.63 -9.45
CA GLY A 5 9.20 11.02 -9.47
C GLY A 5 10.07 10.20 -10.42
N SER A 6 9.55 9.15 -11.06
CA SER A 6 10.26 8.40 -12.10
C SER A 6 9.76 8.79 -13.50
N GLY A 7 10.35 9.82 -14.10
CA GLY A 7 10.11 10.18 -15.51
C GLY A 7 8.81 10.93 -15.82
N ARG A 8 8.04 11.39 -14.81
CA ARG A 8 6.81 12.18 -15.01
C ARG A 8 6.99 13.60 -14.55
N SER A 9 6.25 14.52 -15.18
CA SER A 9 6.25 15.92 -14.76
C SER A 9 5.34 16.12 -13.53
N ARG A 10 5.62 17.18 -12.74
CA ARG A 10 4.73 17.60 -11.63
C ARG A 10 3.32 17.91 -12.13
N ARG A 11 3.22 18.46 -13.34
CA ARG A 11 1.94 18.78 -13.99
C ARG A 11 1.10 17.54 -14.25
N ASP A 12 1.74 16.45 -14.71
CA ASP A 12 1.04 15.17 -14.94
C ASP A 12 0.58 14.54 -13.64
N ALA A 13 1.40 14.63 -12.58
CA ALA A 13 1.03 14.16 -11.25
C ALA A 13 -0.15 14.96 -10.65
N ALA A 14 -0.16 16.29 -10.83
CA ALA A 14 -1.27 17.13 -10.40
C ALA A 14 -2.56 16.78 -11.16
N ARG A 15 -2.51 16.65 -12.49
CA ARG A 15 -3.67 16.22 -13.31
C ARG A 15 -4.20 14.86 -12.89
N LEU A 16 -3.32 13.90 -12.56
CA LEU A 16 -3.73 12.59 -12.10
C LEU A 16 -4.49 12.68 -10.76
N LEU A 17 -4.04 13.54 -9.83
CA LEU A 17 -4.73 13.76 -8.56
C LEU A 17 -6.07 14.48 -8.76
N ASP A 18 -6.14 15.46 -9.67
CA ASP A 18 -7.39 16.12 -9.99
C ASP A 18 -8.40 15.11 -10.57
N THR A 19 -7.97 14.29 -11.54
CA THR A 19 -8.80 13.19 -12.06
C THR A 19 -9.22 12.21 -10.96
N ALA A 20 -8.33 11.85 -10.04
CA ALA A 20 -8.66 10.97 -8.92
C ALA A 20 -9.77 11.57 -8.04
N ALA A 21 -9.63 12.85 -7.68
CA ALA A 21 -10.61 13.54 -6.85
C ALA A 21 -11.96 13.68 -7.54
N ASP A 22 -11.98 13.95 -8.85
CA ASP A 22 -13.22 14.06 -9.65
C ASP A 22 -13.94 12.70 -9.78
N LEU A 23 -13.20 11.60 -9.69
CA LEU A 23 -13.73 10.23 -9.62
C LEU A 23 -14.11 9.78 -8.20
N GLY A 24 -14.02 10.66 -7.19
CA GLY A 24 -14.30 10.31 -5.78
C GLY A 24 -13.21 9.47 -5.10
N ILE A 25 -12.02 9.36 -5.71
CA ILE A 25 -10.87 8.67 -5.10
C ILE A 25 -10.19 9.63 -4.14
N THR A 26 -10.35 9.37 -2.85
CA THR A 26 -9.90 10.26 -1.76
C THR A 26 -8.76 9.70 -0.94
N PHE A 27 -8.20 8.54 -1.30
CA PHE A 27 -7.13 7.89 -0.54
C PHE A 27 -5.83 7.78 -1.35
N VAL A 28 -4.72 8.25 -0.79
CA VAL A 28 -3.40 8.21 -1.41
C VAL A 28 -2.42 7.48 -0.52
N ASP A 29 -1.75 6.47 -1.08
CA ASP A 29 -0.72 5.66 -0.41
C ASP A 29 0.67 5.97 -0.92
N THR A 30 1.60 6.21 -0.02
CA THR A 30 3.04 6.42 -0.31
C THR A 30 3.92 5.72 0.73
N ALA A 31 5.21 5.96 0.70
CA ALA A 31 6.19 5.53 1.71
C ALA A 31 7.45 6.39 1.64
N ASP A 32 8.16 6.47 2.74
CA ASP A 32 9.45 7.18 2.83
C ASP A 32 10.54 6.54 1.95
N THR A 33 10.41 5.24 1.64
CA THR A 33 11.34 4.52 0.76
C THR A 33 11.06 4.69 -0.73
N TYR A 34 9.90 5.24 -1.11
CA TYR A 34 9.54 5.39 -2.52
C TYR A 34 10.31 6.54 -3.15
N GLY A 35 11.12 6.20 -4.18
CA GLY A 35 11.99 7.16 -4.83
C GLY A 35 12.97 7.84 -3.88
N SER A 36 13.42 7.16 -2.81
CA SER A 36 14.28 7.74 -1.76
C SER A 36 13.70 9.06 -1.23
N THR A 37 12.49 9.00 -0.71
CA THR A 37 11.68 10.13 -0.19
C THR A 37 11.12 11.10 -1.25
N ALA A 38 11.48 10.95 -2.52
CA ALA A 38 10.99 11.86 -3.57
C ALA A 38 9.48 11.79 -3.73
N ALA A 39 8.87 10.58 -3.55
CA ALA A 39 7.43 10.41 -3.70
C ALA A 39 6.64 11.24 -2.67
N GLU A 40 7.06 11.28 -1.40
CA GLU A 40 6.41 12.12 -0.39
C GLU A 40 6.59 13.61 -0.67
N ARG A 41 7.78 14.06 -1.07
CA ARG A 41 8.01 15.47 -1.44
C ARG A 41 7.16 15.89 -2.62
N TRP A 42 7.14 15.09 -3.68
CA TRP A 42 6.31 15.37 -4.85
C TRP A 42 4.83 15.41 -4.51
N LEU A 43 4.39 14.44 -3.71
CA LEU A 43 3.00 14.41 -3.25
C LEU A 43 2.65 15.67 -2.45
N GLY A 44 3.49 16.07 -1.50
CA GLY A 44 3.30 17.29 -0.72
C GLY A 44 3.28 18.57 -1.58
N GLU A 45 4.07 18.61 -2.67
CA GLU A 45 4.06 19.75 -3.60
C GLU A 45 2.78 19.79 -4.45
N VAL A 46 2.37 18.66 -5.03
CA VAL A 46 1.20 18.63 -5.94
C VAL A 46 -0.14 18.65 -5.20
N MET A 47 -0.16 18.32 -3.91
CA MET A 47 -1.35 18.41 -3.07
C MET A 47 -1.59 19.79 -2.46
N GLN A 48 -0.70 20.77 -2.65
CA GLN A 48 -0.92 22.13 -2.14
C GLN A 48 -2.24 22.71 -2.66
N GLY A 49 -3.06 23.24 -1.75
CA GLY A 49 -4.41 23.74 -2.04
C GLY A 49 -5.49 22.65 -2.23
N ARG A 50 -5.14 21.37 -2.02
CA ARG A 50 -6.05 20.21 -2.13
C ARG A 50 -5.90 19.23 -0.96
N GLN A 51 -5.24 19.64 0.10
CA GLN A 51 -4.90 18.74 1.22
C GLN A 51 -6.14 18.04 1.79
N ASP A 52 -7.24 18.77 1.90
CA ASP A 52 -8.49 18.28 2.48
C ASP A 52 -9.25 17.28 1.58
N ARG A 53 -8.88 17.19 0.30
CA ARG A 53 -9.50 16.25 -0.64
C ARG A 53 -8.99 14.82 -0.48
N PHE A 54 -7.87 14.61 0.24
CA PHE A 54 -7.21 13.31 0.30
C PHE A 54 -6.78 12.93 1.70
N ALA A 55 -7.18 11.74 2.12
CA ALA A 55 -6.54 11.02 3.21
C ALA A 55 -5.21 10.42 2.70
N VAL A 56 -4.15 10.55 3.48
CA VAL A 56 -2.81 10.08 3.11
C VAL A 56 -2.36 8.98 4.05
N ALA A 57 -1.89 7.89 3.46
CA ALA A 57 -1.12 6.88 4.17
C ALA A 57 0.34 6.95 3.73
N THR A 58 1.25 6.85 4.70
CA THR A 58 2.68 6.66 4.44
C THR A 58 3.28 5.62 5.38
N LYS A 59 4.53 5.27 5.17
CA LYS A 59 5.18 4.14 5.84
C LYS A 59 6.61 4.49 6.20
N CYS A 60 7.12 3.89 7.29
CA CYS A 60 8.53 3.86 7.62
C CYS A 60 8.99 2.47 8.06
N GLY A 61 10.29 2.32 8.27
CA GLY A 61 10.87 1.14 8.89
C GLY A 61 11.69 0.25 7.98
N LEU A 62 11.55 0.32 6.66
CA LEU A 62 12.50 -0.33 5.76
C LEU A 62 13.81 0.48 5.68
N ALA A 63 14.93 -0.23 5.73
CA ALA A 63 16.24 0.39 5.52
C ALA A 63 16.31 1.07 4.15
N ARG A 64 16.75 2.30 4.15
CA ARG A 64 16.99 3.09 2.94
C ARG A 64 18.43 3.60 2.94
N ALA A 65 19.02 3.67 1.77
CA ALA A 65 20.21 4.49 1.58
C ALA A 65 19.73 5.93 1.32
N ASP A 66 20.15 6.87 2.14
CA ASP A 66 19.84 8.30 2.00
C ASP A 66 21.14 9.08 1.82
N LEU A 67 21.75 8.87 0.66
CA LEU A 67 23.00 9.55 0.30
C LEU A 67 22.68 11.01 -0.13
N PRO A 68 23.45 11.98 0.38
CA PRO A 68 23.19 13.41 0.11
C PRO A 68 23.59 13.82 -1.31
N GLY A 69 22.87 14.81 -1.85
CA GLY A 69 23.25 15.58 -3.04
C GLY A 69 23.64 14.75 -4.25
N PRO A 70 24.89 14.91 -4.75
CA PRO A 70 25.35 14.26 -5.99
C PRO A 70 25.45 12.73 -5.90
N LEU A 71 25.46 12.16 -4.69
CA LEU A 71 25.54 10.70 -4.48
C LEU A 71 24.16 10.01 -4.51
N ARG A 72 23.06 10.74 -4.67
CA ARG A 72 21.69 10.18 -4.76
C ARG A 72 21.53 9.06 -5.81
N PRO A 73 22.15 9.10 -7.00
CA PRO A 73 22.06 7.99 -7.96
C PRO A 73 22.54 6.66 -7.38
N LEU A 74 23.46 6.70 -6.38
CA LEU A 74 23.99 5.50 -5.71
C LEU A 74 23.04 4.92 -4.63
N ASN A 75 21.89 5.56 -4.33
CA ASN A 75 20.94 5.06 -3.34
C ASN A 75 20.41 3.67 -3.68
N GLN A 76 20.18 3.35 -4.96
CA GLN A 76 19.70 2.03 -5.36
C GLN A 76 20.74 0.91 -5.15
N PRO A 77 22.01 1.03 -5.60
CA PRO A 77 23.03 0.05 -5.28
C PRO A 77 23.34 -0.02 -3.78
N ALA A 78 23.40 1.10 -3.07
CA ALA A 78 23.59 1.13 -1.62
C ALA A 78 22.47 0.40 -0.87
N LYS A 79 21.21 0.57 -1.28
CA LYS A 79 20.08 -0.18 -0.73
C LYS A 79 20.26 -1.70 -0.92
N LYS A 80 20.72 -2.15 -2.08
CA LYS A 80 20.98 -3.58 -2.33
C LYS A 80 22.07 -4.13 -1.41
N ILE A 81 23.11 -3.33 -1.14
CA ILE A 81 24.19 -3.71 -0.22
C ILE A 81 23.65 -3.83 1.21
N LEU A 82 22.88 -2.85 1.70
CA LEU A 82 22.24 -2.88 3.03
C LEU A 82 21.31 -4.09 3.18
N GLN A 83 20.53 -4.39 2.16
CA GLN A 83 19.65 -5.57 2.16
C GLN A 83 20.43 -6.89 2.22
N ARG A 84 21.57 -6.99 1.52
CA ARG A 84 22.47 -8.16 1.57
C ARG A 84 23.17 -8.29 2.92
N ALA A 85 23.45 -7.17 3.59
CA ALA A 85 24.05 -7.14 4.92
C ALA A 85 23.04 -7.43 6.06
N GLY A 86 21.79 -7.83 5.75
CA GLY A 86 20.78 -8.14 6.74
C GLY A 86 20.12 -6.91 7.41
N GLN A 87 20.55 -5.69 7.09
CA GLN A 87 19.97 -4.46 7.62
C GLN A 87 18.70 -4.10 6.83
N GLN A 88 17.62 -4.86 7.08
CA GLN A 88 16.37 -4.65 6.36
C GLN A 88 15.45 -3.63 7.03
N HIS A 89 15.62 -3.36 8.33
CA HIS A 89 14.68 -2.56 9.11
C HIS A 89 15.38 -1.52 10.00
N HIS A 90 14.79 -0.33 10.05
CA HIS A 90 15.12 0.74 10.99
C HIS A 90 13.85 1.08 11.80
N LEU A 91 13.61 0.28 12.85
CA LEU A 91 12.40 0.37 13.69
C LEU A 91 12.73 0.75 15.16
N GLY A 92 13.86 1.44 15.38
CA GLY A 92 14.12 2.05 16.69
C GLY A 92 13.13 3.18 16.98
N ALA A 93 12.65 3.31 18.21
CA ALA A 93 11.65 4.30 18.62
C ALA A 93 12.04 5.74 18.22
N GLY A 94 13.28 6.15 18.50
CA GLY A 94 13.79 7.46 18.07
C GLY A 94 13.84 7.66 16.56
N HIS A 95 14.09 6.59 15.77
CA HIS A 95 14.04 6.67 14.32
C HIS A 95 12.60 6.86 13.83
N VAL A 96 11.65 6.11 14.37
CA VAL A 96 10.23 6.21 13.97
C VAL A 96 9.69 7.60 14.31
N ARG A 97 9.99 8.16 15.49
CA ARG A 97 9.63 9.54 15.85
C ARG A 97 10.11 10.55 14.80
N ARG A 98 11.42 10.51 14.49
CA ARG A 98 11.99 11.38 13.46
C ARG A 98 11.40 11.15 12.07
N SER A 99 11.05 9.92 11.74
CA SER A 99 10.47 9.57 10.44
C SER A 99 9.05 10.15 10.29
N ILE A 100 8.24 10.14 11.34
CA ILE A 100 6.91 10.78 11.35
C ILE A 100 7.06 12.27 11.07
N ASP A 101 7.89 12.97 11.84
CA ASP A 101 8.10 14.43 11.67
C ASP A 101 8.65 14.76 10.27
N ALA A 102 9.57 13.95 9.78
CA ALA A 102 10.13 14.14 8.45
C ALA A 102 9.11 13.86 7.33
N SER A 103 8.21 12.89 7.50
CA SER A 103 7.14 12.61 6.55
C SER A 103 6.11 13.75 6.52
N LEU A 104 5.69 14.27 7.67
CA LEU A 104 4.82 15.45 7.79
C LEU A 104 5.41 16.64 7.02
N LYS A 105 6.71 16.93 7.25
CA LYS A 105 7.42 18.01 6.55
C LYS A 105 7.48 17.80 5.04
N ARG A 106 7.78 16.57 4.57
CA ARG A 106 7.85 16.27 3.13
C ARG A 106 6.48 16.33 2.46
N LEU A 107 5.45 15.83 3.14
CA LEU A 107 4.05 15.83 2.67
C LEU A 107 3.41 17.23 2.82
N ARG A 108 4.05 18.18 3.54
CA ARG A 108 3.53 19.53 3.83
C ARG A 108 2.16 19.47 4.51
N ARG A 109 2.03 18.60 5.49
CA ARG A 109 0.79 18.37 6.26
C ARG A 109 1.08 18.40 7.75
N GLU A 110 0.10 18.77 8.52
CA GLU A 110 0.17 18.72 10.00
C GLU A 110 -0.24 17.34 10.51
N ARG A 111 -1.00 16.59 9.71
CA ARG A 111 -1.48 15.25 10.05
C ARG A 111 -1.36 14.29 8.86
N ILE A 112 -1.02 13.03 9.16
CA ILE A 112 -1.07 11.88 8.27
C ILE A 112 -2.18 10.96 8.78
N GLU A 113 -3.13 10.58 7.93
CA GLU A 113 -4.29 9.80 8.37
C GLU A 113 -3.91 8.40 8.82
N ILE A 114 -3.01 7.72 8.10
CA ILE A 114 -2.52 6.40 8.50
C ILE A 114 -0.99 6.31 8.35
N TYR A 115 -0.34 5.90 9.43
CA TYR A 115 1.11 5.71 9.45
C TYR A 115 1.48 4.24 9.64
N PHE A 116 2.08 3.60 8.64
CA PHE A 116 2.40 2.18 8.68
C PHE A 116 3.83 1.89 9.11
N LEU A 117 4.02 0.83 9.89
CA LEU A 117 5.29 0.12 9.97
C LEU A 117 5.42 -0.77 8.72
N HIS A 118 6.49 -0.58 7.95
CA HIS A 118 6.67 -1.18 6.64
C HIS A 118 7.40 -2.52 6.72
N SER A 119 6.67 -3.61 6.55
CA SER A 119 7.16 -5.00 6.62
C SER A 119 7.97 -5.28 7.88
N PRO A 120 7.46 -4.97 9.08
CA PRO A 120 8.21 -5.21 10.32
C PRO A 120 8.46 -6.71 10.51
N PRO A 121 9.53 -7.10 11.23
CA PRO A 121 9.81 -8.48 11.55
C PRO A 121 8.80 -9.03 12.58
N ARG A 122 8.75 -10.35 12.71
CA ARG A 122 8.04 -11.03 13.80
C ARG A 122 8.63 -10.62 15.15
N GLY A 123 7.80 -10.54 16.18
CA GLY A 123 8.18 -10.07 17.51
C GLY A 123 8.13 -8.55 17.66
N ILE A 124 7.76 -7.81 16.59
CA ILE A 124 7.64 -6.35 16.66
C ILE A 124 6.60 -5.90 17.68
N GLU A 125 5.58 -6.71 17.92
CA GLU A 125 4.53 -6.47 18.91
C GLU A 125 5.04 -6.38 20.34
N GLN A 126 6.24 -6.87 20.63
CA GLN A 126 6.88 -6.81 21.95
C GLN A 126 7.65 -5.51 22.21
N ARG A 127 7.75 -4.61 21.22
CA ARG A 127 8.50 -3.36 21.32
C ARG A 127 7.65 -2.23 21.91
N ASP A 128 7.54 -2.21 23.27
CA ASP A 128 6.79 -1.18 23.99
C ASP A 128 7.24 0.25 23.64
N ASP A 129 8.55 0.48 23.62
CA ASP A 129 9.17 1.76 23.26
C ASP A 129 8.72 2.30 21.89
N LEU A 130 8.54 1.41 20.93
CA LEU A 130 8.09 1.75 19.57
C LEU A 130 6.61 2.14 19.55
N PHE A 131 5.77 1.34 20.21
CA PHE A 131 4.33 1.59 20.23
C PHE A 131 3.95 2.78 21.10
N GLU A 132 4.73 3.10 22.13
CA GLU A 132 4.60 4.35 22.89
C GLU A 132 4.78 5.56 21.97
N VAL A 133 5.83 5.59 21.15
CA VAL A 133 6.06 6.67 20.16
C VAL A 133 4.89 6.81 19.17
N LEU A 134 4.32 5.69 18.69
CA LEU A 134 3.17 5.74 17.79
C LEU A 134 1.92 6.29 18.50
N ASN A 135 1.67 5.88 19.74
CA ASN A 135 0.57 6.39 20.55
C ASN A 135 0.72 7.86 20.90
N GLU A 136 1.93 8.31 21.26
CA GLU A 136 2.23 9.73 21.46
C GLU A 136 1.97 10.56 20.20
N ALA A 137 2.43 10.09 19.05
CA ALA A 137 2.19 10.76 17.77
C ALA A 137 0.69 10.85 17.44
N ARG A 138 -0.08 9.80 17.74
CA ARG A 138 -1.53 9.79 17.59
C ARG A 138 -2.22 10.77 18.54
N SER A 139 -1.85 10.76 19.80
CA SER A 139 -2.40 11.69 20.83
C SER A 139 -2.05 13.13 20.52
N ALA A 140 -0.88 13.40 19.95
CA ALA A 140 -0.48 14.73 19.49
C ALA A 140 -1.14 15.16 18.16
N GLY A 141 -2.01 14.33 17.57
CA GLY A 141 -2.68 14.62 16.30
C GLY A 141 -1.81 14.53 15.05
N LYS A 142 -0.52 14.18 15.18
CA LYS A 142 0.42 14.04 14.06
C LYS A 142 0.05 12.89 13.10
N ILE A 143 -0.50 11.81 13.66
CA ILE A 143 -1.07 10.71 12.88
C ILE A 143 -2.51 10.45 13.33
N GLY A 144 -3.36 9.99 12.42
CA GLY A 144 -4.73 9.58 12.75
C GLY A 144 -4.77 8.21 13.37
N GLU A 145 -4.17 7.24 12.69
CA GLU A 145 -4.04 5.87 13.16
C GLU A 145 -2.67 5.31 12.73
N PHE A 146 -2.18 4.31 13.45
CA PHE A 146 -1.04 3.53 13.00
C PHE A 146 -1.45 2.12 12.57
N GLY A 147 -0.67 1.53 11.69
CA GLY A 147 -0.96 0.22 11.13
C GLY A 147 0.28 -0.57 10.77
N ILE A 148 0.04 -1.78 10.26
CA ILE A 148 1.08 -2.67 9.74
C ILE A 148 0.89 -2.86 8.24
N SER A 149 1.95 -2.59 7.46
CA SER A 149 1.99 -2.95 6.05
C SER A 149 2.89 -4.17 5.87
N SER A 150 2.31 -5.37 5.76
CA SER A 150 3.05 -6.63 5.68
C SER A 150 2.34 -7.65 4.77
N ARG A 151 3.11 -8.60 4.23
CA ARG A 151 2.57 -9.82 3.60
C ARG A 151 2.47 -10.98 4.59
N ASP A 152 3.15 -10.89 5.73
CA ASP A 152 3.06 -11.87 6.81
C ASP A 152 1.83 -11.57 7.65
N LEU A 153 0.76 -12.35 7.44
CA LEU A 153 -0.50 -12.20 8.17
C LEU A 153 -0.34 -12.54 9.66
N GLY A 154 0.65 -13.37 10.01
CA GLY A 154 0.98 -13.65 11.42
C GLY A 154 1.45 -12.40 12.15
N VAL A 155 2.30 -11.58 11.52
CA VAL A 155 2.72 -10.28 12.10
C VAL A 155 1.52 -9.35 12.27
N ILE A 156 0.63 -9.28 11.27
CA ILE A 156 -0.58 -8.45 11.36
C ILE A 156 -1.46 -8.94 12.52
N SER A 157 -1.68 -10.25 12.63
CA SER A 157 -2.48 -10.86 13.70
C SER A 157 -1.94 -10.54 15.10
N GLU A 158 -0.63 -10.74 15.32
CA GLU A 158 -0.01 -10.50 16.63
C GLU A 158 -0.05 -9.02 17.01
N VAL A 159 0.25 -8.11 16.09
CA VAL A 159 0.17 -6.67 16.37
C VAL A 159 -1.27 -6.24 16.61
N ALA A 160 -2.24 -6.76 15.86
CA ALA A 160 -3.65 -6.48 16.12
C ALA A 160 -4.08 -6.96 17.50
N ARG A 161 -3.68 -8.19 17.88
CA ARG A 161 -4.00 -8.80 19.16
C ARG A 161 -3.38 -8.07 20.36
N VAL A 162 -2.08 -7.76 20.29
CA VAL A 162 -1.31 -7.21 21.41
C VAL A 162 -1.44 -5.69 21.49
N ARG A 163 -1.40 -5.00 20.36
CA ARG A 163 -1.37 -3.53 20.28
C ARG A 163 -2.69 -2.88 19.88
N ARG A 164 -3.73 -3.70 19.70
CA ARG A 164 -5.07 -3.25 19.27
C ARG A 164 -5.02 -2.40 17.98
N CYS A 165 -4.11 -2.79 17.07
CA CYS A 165 -3.98 -2.16 15.77
C CYS A 165 -5.24 -2.44 14.93
N LYS A 166 -5.90 -1.40 14.41
CA LYS A 166 -7.18 -1.49 13.72
C LYS A 166 -7.08 -1.51 12.21
N VAL A 167 -5.90 -1.21 11.65
CA VAL A 167 -5.71 -1.11 10.21
C VAL A 167 -4.46 -1.85 9.77
N ALA A 168 -4.57 -2.60 8.69
CA ALA A 168 -3.43 -3.26 8.07
C ALA A 168 -3.46 -3.11 6.55
N GLN A 169 -2.27 -3.08 5.95
CA GLN A 169 -2.10 -3.11 4.51
C GLN A 169 -1.43 -4.41 4.10
N THR A 170 -2.08 -5.18 3.23
CA THR A 170 -1.56 -6.47 2.78
C THR A 170 -1.92 -6.77 1.33
N ALA A 171 -1.32 -7.83 0.76
CA ALA A 171 -1.65 -8.27 -0.58
C ALA A 171 -3.06 -8.87 -0.61
N VAL A 172 -3.89 -8.37 -1.53
CA VAL A 172 -5.26 -8.86 -1.74
C VAL A 172 -5.43 -9.18 -3.23
N ASN A 173 -5.42 -10.47 -3.55
CA ASN A 173 -5.57 -10.98 -4.91
C ASN A 173 -5.94 -12.47 -4.84
N PRO A 174 -6.35 -13.11 -5.94
CA PRO A 174 -6.80 -14.49 -5.91
C PRO A 174 -5.79 -15.51 -5.33
N LEU A 175 -4.49 -15.24 -5.44
CA LEU A 175 -3.45 -16.12 -4.88
C LEU A 175 -3.28 -15.99 -3.36
N THR A 176 -3.89 -14.98 -2.73
CA THR A 176 -3.80 -14.73 -1.28
C THR A 176 -5.13 -14.91 -0.56
N THR A 177 -6.21 -15.19 -1.28
CA THR A 177 -7.58 -15.18 -0.75
C THR A 177 -7.79 -16.21 0.34
N ASP A 178 -7.31 -17.45 0.19
CA ASP A 178 -7.51 -18.50 1.19
C ASP A 178 -6.77 -18.18 2.50
N ALA A 179 -5.54 -17.66 2.40
CA ALA A 179 -4.78 -17.22 3.57
C ALA A 179 -5.49 -16.04 4.28
N LEU A 180 -6.05 -15.11 3.51
CA LEU A 180 -6.83 -13.98 4.06
C LEU A 180 -8.12 -14.46 4.71
N ARG A 181 -8.84 -15.40 4.11
CA ARG A 181 -10.04 -16.00 4.70
C ARG A 181 -9.74 -16.70 6.03
N SER A 182 -8.66 -17.47 6.08
CA SER A 182 -8.20 -18.13 7.30
C SER A 182 -7.82 -17.12 8.38
N PHE A 183 -7.10 -16.06 8.01
CA PHE A 183 -6.75 -14.96 8.90
C PHE A 183 -8.02 -14.27 9.45
N LEU A 184 -8.98 -13.92 8.60
CA LEU A 184 -10.22 -13.25 9.02
C LEU A 184 -11.10 -14.13 9.91
N LYS A 185 -11.14 -15.45 9.66
CA LYS A 185 -11.87 -16.39 10.51
C LYS A 185 -11.22 -16.58 11.89
N SER A 186 -9.90 -16.46 11.97
CA SER A 186 -9.17 -16.57 13.25
C SER A 186 -9.17 -15.27 14.06
N ALA A 187 -9.53 -14.13 13.43
CA ALA A 187 -9.70 -12.89 14.14
C ALA A 187 -10.96 -12.97 15.04
N ASP A 188 -10.78 -12.69 16.32
CA ASP A 188 -11.89 -12.54 17.25
C ASP A 188 -12.82 -11.42 16.75
N GLU A 189 -14.12 -11.64 16.73
CA GLU A 189 -15.14 -10.67 16.25
C GLU A 189 -15.01 -9.29 16.91
N THR A 190 -14.45 -9.26 18.13
CA THR A 190 -14.18 -8.01 18.87
C THR A 190 -12.94 -7.26 18.38
N ARG A 191 -12.15 -7.82 17.44
CA ARG A 191 -10.84 -7.31 16.99
C ARG A 191 -10.72 -7.26 15.48
N THR A 192 -11.72 -6.78 14.83
CA THR A 192 -11.74 -6.63 13.36
C THR A 192 -10.66 -5.66 12.90
N VAL A 193 -9.76 -6.14 12.04
CA VAL A 193 -8.75 -5.33 11.37
C VAL A 193 -9.28 -4.92 10.01
N GLU A 194 -9.37 -3.63 9.76
CA GLU A 194 -9.71 -3.09 8.46
C GLU A 194 -8.52 -3.22 7.51
N LEU A 195 -8.77 -3.73 6.31
CA LEU A 195 -7.72 -4.03 5.34
C LEU A 195 -7.63 -2.98 4.24
N ILE A 196 -6.40 -2.59 3.93
CA ILE A 196 -6.04 -1.86 2.72
C ILE A 196 -5.35 -2.83 1.78
N GLY A 197 -6.05 -3.23 0.73
CA GLY A 197 -5.57 -4.21 -0.25
C GLY A 197 -4.57 -3.59 -1.21
N ASN A 198 -3.37 -4.14 -1.26
CA ASN A 198 -2.37 -3.82 -2.26
C ASN A 198 -2.07 -5.02 -3.17
N ARG A 199 -1.18 -4.86 -4.18
CA ARG A 199 -0.73 -5.93 -5.11
C ARG A 199 -1.89 -6.65 -5.81
N VAL A 200 -2.98 -6.00 -6.04
CA VAL A 200 -4.19 -6.53 -6.67
C VAL A 200 -3.88 -7.16 -8.03
N PHE A 201 -3.04 -6.52 -8.84
CA PHE A 201 -2.65 -6.98 -10.17
C PHE A 201 -1.43 -7.94 -10.18
N ILE A 202 -0.98 -8.41 -9.02
CA ILE A 202 0.14 -9.36 -8.89
C ILE A 202 1.39 -8.88 -9.68
N GLY A 203 1.72 -7.58 -9.57
CA GLY A 203 2.80 -6.96 -10.36
C GLY A 203 2.50 -6.79 -11.84
N ALA A 204 1.23 -6.76 -12.24
CA ALA A 204 0.74 -6.71 -13.62
C ALA A 204 1.05 -7.95 -14.49
N VAL A 205 1.67 -8.97 -13.91
CA VAL A 205 2.04 -10.21 -14.64
C VAL A 205 0.81 -10.89 -15.23
N VAL A 206 -0.29 -10.97 -14.47
CA VAL A 206 -1.54 -11.62 -14.92
C VAL A 206 -2.33 -10.82 -15.95
N LEU A 207 -2.00 -9.55 -16.14
CA LEU A 207 -2.63 -8.67 -17.13
C LEU A 207 -2.01 -8.82 -18.53
N SER A 208 -0.84 -9.43 -18.62
CA SER A 208 -0.16 -9.66 -19.91
C SER A 208 -0.88 -10.71 -20.75
N LYS A 209 -0.67 -10.70 -22.07
CA LYS A 209 -1.26 -11.68 -23.00
C LYS A 209 -0.73 -13.10 -22.79
N ALA A 210 0.48 -13.23 -22.27
CA ALA A 210 1.09 -14.53 -21.98
C ALA A 210 1.87 -14.46 -20.67
N ALA A 211 1.90 -15.58 -19.93
CA ALA A 211 2.69 -15.65 -18.71
C ALA A 211 4.19 -15.50 -19.06
N PRO A 212 4.92 -14.62 -18.35
CA PRO A 212 6.35 -14.50 -18.54
C PRO A 212 7.06 -15.83 -18.30
N LYS A 213 8.16 -16.08 -19.03
CA LYS A 213 9.01 -17.25 -18.78
C LYS A 213 9.42 -17.29 -17.30
N GLY A 214 9.25 -18.45 -16.66
CA GLY A 214 9.55 -18.64 -15.24
C GLY A 214 8.44 -18.22 -14.25
N SER A 215 7.25 -17.89 -14.73
CA SER A 215 6.08 -17.72 -13.86
C SER A 215 5.75 -19.03 -13.13
N SER A 216 5.29 -18.93 -11.85
CA SER A 216 4.82 -20.10 -11.12
C SER A 216 3.57 -20.69 -11.78
N LEU A 217 3.34 -21.99 -11.59
CA LEU A 217 2.14 -22.67 -12.09
C LEU A 217 0.84 -21.97 -11.64
N ALA A 218 0.78 -21.55 -10.37
CA ALA A 218 -0.37 -20.83 -9.83
C ALA A 218 -0.67 -19.52 -10.57
N VAL A 219 0.37 -18.77 -10.99
CA VAL A 219 0.20 -17.54 -11.79
C VAL A 219 -0.30 -17.86 -13.18
N ALA A 220 0.23 -18.91 -13.82
CA ALA A 220 -0.20 -19.33 -15.15
C ALA A 220 -1.65 -19.85 -15.14
N ASP A 221 -2.05 -20.62 -14.12
CA ASP A 221 -3.43 -21.08 -13.92
C ASP A 221 -4.39 -19.91 -13.73
N LEU A 222 -4.05 -18.98 -12.86
CA LEU A 222 -4.84 -17.78 -12.64
C LEU A 222 -5.00 -16.97 -13.93
N GLN A 223 -3.94 -16.86 -14.73
CA GLN A 223 -4.00 -16.14 -15.99
C GLN A 223 -4.99 -16.78 -16.96
N ARG A 224 -4.93 -18.12 -17.16
CA ARG A 224 -5.89 -18.86 -18.01
C ARG A 224 -7.33 -18.67 -17.52
N ARG A 225 -7.55 -18.78 -16.22
CA ARG A 225 -8.86 -18.57 -15.61
C ARG A 225 -9.39 -17.15 -15.84
N LEU A 226 -8.53 -16.13 -15.69
CA LEU A 226 -8.89 -14.75 -15.96
C LEU A 226 -9.21 -14.51 -17.44
N ASP A 227 -8.52 -15.18 -18.36
CA ASP A 227 -8.84 -15.12 -19.79
C ASP A 227 -10.24 -15.69 -20.08
N SER A 228 -10.58 -16.84 -19.50
CA SER A 228 -11.92 -17.47 -19.64
C SER A 228 -13.01 -16.56 -19.06
N LEU A 229 -12.84 -16.10 -17.81
CA LEU A 229 -13.82 -15.24 -17.14
C LEU A 229 -13.98 -13.88 -17.82
N SER A 230 -12.90 -13.34 -18.38
CA SER A 230 -12.94 -12.11 -19.15
C SER A 230 -13.80 -12.24 -20.40
N ALA A 231 -13.65 -13.35 -21.11
CA ALA A 231 -14.48 -13.64 -22.29
C ALA A 231 -15.95 -13.91 -21.92
N GLU A 232 -16.19 -14.68 -20.86
CA GLU A 232 -17.53 -15.03 -20.37
C GLU A 232 -18.33 -13.81 -19.88
N ARG A 233 -17.68 -12.94 -19.08
CA ARG A 233 -18.37 -11.83 -18.41
C ARG A 233 -18.27 -10.51 -19.15
N GLY A 234 -17.51 -10.43 -20.24
CA GLY A 234 -17.27 -9.19 -20.98
C GLY A 234 -16.51 -8.13 -20.16
N LEU A 235 -15.76 -8.55 -19.12
CA LEU A 235 -15.00 -7.68 -18.24
C LEU A 235 -13.49 -7.83 -18.49
N SER A 236 -12.74 -6.72 -18.39
CA SER A 236 -11.28 -6.82 -18.43
C SER A 236 -10.73 -7.60 -17.24
N LYS A 237 -9.56 -8.24 -17.39
CA LYS A 237 -8.86 -8.89 -16.27
C LYS A 237 -8.62 -7.93 -15.10
N ALA A 238 -8.35 -6.66 -15.39
CA ALA A 238 -8.17 -5.62 -14.37
C ALA A 238 -9.46 -5.42 -13.57
N HIS A 239 -10.61 -5.34 -14.25
CA HIS A 239 -11.91 -5.24 -13.60
C HIS A 239 -12.20 -6.45 -12.72
N LEU A 240 -11.97 -7.67 -13.22
CA LEU A 240 -12.16 -8.90 -12.44
C LEU A 240 -11.33 -8.89 -11.16
N LEU A 241 -10.04 -8.51 -11.24
CA LEU A 241 -9.15 -8.46 -10.09
C LEU A 241 -9.51 -7.36 -9.08
N LEU A 242 -9.96 -6.19 -9.56
CA LEU A 242 -10.39 -5.09 -8.70
C LEU A 242 -11.67 -5.48 -7.94
N ARG A 243 -12.66 -6.02 -8.63
CA ARG A 243 -13.91 -6.48 -8.04
C ARG A 243 -13.65 -7.60 -7.03
N HIS A 244 -12.80 -8.56 -7.39
CA HIS A 244 -12.35 -9.61 -6.46
C HIS A 244 -11.76 -9.00 -5.18
N ALA A 245 -10.80 -8.08 -5.30
CA ALA A 245 -10.17 -7.49 -4.13
C ALA A 245 -11.16 -6.72 -3.25
N ALA A 246 -12.11 -6.02 -3.86
CA ALA A 246 -13.13 -5.27 -3.15
C ALA A 246 -14.21 -6.18 -2.51
N ALA A 247 -14.41 -7.40 -3.03
CA ALA A 247 -15.34 -8.38 -2.47
C ALA A 247 -14.77 -9.15 -1.25
N VAL A 248 -13.45 -9.06 -0.99
CA VAL A 248 -12.85 -9.68 0.20
C VAL A 248 -13.35 -8.97 1.45
N PRO A 249 -13.89 -9.70 2.45
CA PRO A 249 -14.37 -9.07 3.69
C PRO A 249 -13.32 -8.20 4.36
N HIS A 250 -13.77 -7.11 5.00
CA HIS A 250 -12.92 -6.13 5.69
C HIS A 250 -11.95 -5.32 4.81
N VAL A 251 -11.90 -5.53 3.50
CA VAL A 251 -11.18 -4.65 2.59
C VAL A 251 -11.97 -3.36 2.40
N ARG A 252 -11.42 -2.25 2.90
CA ARG A 252 -12.04 -0.91 2.81
C ARG A 252 -11.46 -0.07 1.68
N VAL A 253 -10.21 -0.35 1.33
CA VAL A 253 -9.50 0.37 0.27
C VAL A 253 -8.77 -0.62 -0.61
N VAL A 254 -8.91 -0.46 -1.91
CA VAL A 254 -8.16 -1.22 -2.93
C VAL A 254 -7.16 -0.28 -3.59
N LEU A 255 -5.87 -0.56 -3.40
CA LEU A 255 -4.81 0.28 -3.95
C LEU A 255 -4.45 -0.13 -5.37
N THR A 256 -4.48 0.83 -6.27
CA THR A 256 -3.96 0.67 -7.63
C THR A 256 -2.80 1.63 -7.88
N GLY A 257 -1.79 1.14 -8.60
CA GLY A 257 -0.62 1.95 -8.98
C GLY A 257 -0.68 2.27 -10.46
N THR A 258 -1.24 3.43 -10.82
CA THR A 258 -1.19 3.92 -12.20
C THR A 258 -0.71 5.36 -12.24
N GLY A 259 -0.12 5.74 -13.36
CA GLY A 259 0.15 7.13 -13.67
C GLY A 259 -0.57 7.56 -14.95
N ASN A 260 -1.41 6.69 -15.50
CA ASN A 260 -2.22 7.01 -16.68
C ASN A 260 -3.66 7.33 -16.24
N PRO A 261 -4.16 8.55 -16.52
CA PRO A 261 -5.54 8.93 -16.17
C PRO A 261 -6.60 8.00 -16.79
N VAL A 262 -6.36 7.46 -17.98
CA VAL A 262 -7.29 6.50 -18.61
C VAL A 262 -7.39 5.22 -17.81
N HIS A 263 -6.27 4.66 -17.35
CA HIS A 263 -6.30 3.50 -16.46
C HIS A 263 -6.92 3.81 -15.10
N LEU A 264 -6.78 5.05 -14.60
CA LEU A 264 -7.42 5.47 -13.37
C LEU A 264 -8.94 5.51 -13.51
N MET A 265 -9.45 6.08 -14.60
CA MET A 265 -10.89 6.10 -14.92
C MET A 265 -11.44 4.68 -15.10
N ASP A 266 -10.73 3.82 -15.83
CA ASP A 266 -11.10 2.42 -16.03
C ASP A 266 -11.14 1.64 -14.69
N ASN A 267 -10.13 1.82 -13.83
CA ASN A 267 -10.12 1.22 -12.50
C ASN A 267 -11.26 1.72 -11.61
N ALA A 268 -11.62 3.00 -11.69
CA ALA A 268 -12.75 3.56 -10.95
C ALA A 268 -14.07 2.98 -11.45
N ALA A 269 -14.24 2.86 -12.76
CA ALA A 269 -15.42 2.27 -13.38
C ALA A 269 -15.64 0.82 -12.95
N ALA A 270 -14.58 0.03 -12.73
CA ALA A 270 -14.65 -1.33 -12.21
C ALA A 270 -15.35 -1.44 -10.85
N LEU A 271 -15.28 -0.39 -10.04
CA LEU A 271 -15.81 -0.31 -8.67
C LEU A 271 -17.01 0.65 -8.55
N ALA A 272 -17.53 1.17 -9.65
CA ALA A 272 -18.71 2.06 -9.65
C ALA A 272 -19.97 1.38 -9.10
N THR A 273 -20.06 0.05 -9.23
CA THR A 273 -21.10 -0.76 -8.57
C THR A 273 -20.48 -1.54 -7.42
N PRO A 274 -21.21 -1.70 -6.29
CA PRO A 274 -20.71 -2.48 -5.17
C PRO A 274 -20.28 -3.90 -5.60
N PRO A 275 -19.20 -4.42 -5.04
CA PRO A 275 -18.77 -5.79 -5.31
C PRO A 275 -19.79 -6.78 -4.73
N LYS A 276 -19.90 -7.95 -5.37
CA LYS A 276 -20.80 -9.02 -4.98
C LYS A 276 -20.02 -10.27 -4.59
N PRO A 277 -20.62 -11.22 -3.84
CA PRO A 277 -19.96 -12.48 -3.49
C PRO A 277 -19.43 -13.27 -4.69
N GLU A 278 -20.12 -13.25 -5.82
CA GLU A 278 -19.67 -13.89 -7.07
C GLU A 278 -18.45 -13.23 -7.73
N ASP A 279 -18.06 -12.06 -7.29
CA ASP A 279 -16.82 -11.40 -7.73
C ASP A 279 -15.57 -12.07 -7.10
N LEU A 280 -15.74 -12.85 -6.04
CA LEU A 280 -14.64 -13.63 -5.47
C LEU A 280 -14.17 -14.71 -6.45
N LEU A 281 -12.95 -14.58 -6.90
CA LEU A 281 -12.27 -15.54 -7.79
C LEU A 281 -11.60 -16.63 -6.92
N THR A 282 -12.38 -17.63 -6.53
CA THR A 282 -11.92 -18.77 -5.70
C THR A 282 -11.62 -19.97 -6.53
#